data_de2ad23372e4b4e5cc507548fdac7812
#
_entry.id   de2ad23372e4b4e5cc507548fdac7812
#
_cell.length_a   1.000
_cell.length_b   1.000
_cell.length_c   1.000
_cell.angle_alpha   90.00
_cell.angle_beta   90.00
_cell.angle_gamma   90.00
#
_symmetry.space_group_name_H-M   'P 1'
#
loop_
_entity.id
_entity.type
_entity.pdbx_description
1 polymer ?
#
loop_
_entity_poly.entity_id
_entity_poly.type
_entity_poly.pdbx_seq_one_letter_code
_entity_poly.pdbx_strand_id
1 'polypeptide(L)'
;MMEFIDTHAHIDGEEFDLDRNEMVARARDAGAKAILVPAINMEGLENMRSVVKSYPGFAYAMIGLHPEDVRSDWRELIAEMRRIQESSPSEFIAIGEVGLDFLSLIHI
;
A
#
# COMPACT_ATOMS: atom_id res chain seq x y z
N MET A 1 -12.84 3.98 24.42
CA MET A 1 -11.79 4.24 23.44
C MET A 1 -12.41 4.43 22.06
N MET A 2 -11.97 5.46 21.34
CA MET A 2 -12.42 5.67 19.97
C MET A 2 -11.80 4.60 19.06
N GLU A 3 -12.63 3.97 18.25
CA GLU A 3 -12.16 3.06 17.22
C GLU A 3 -12.04 3.80 15.89
N PHE A 4 -11.05 3.44 15.10
CA PHE A 4 -10.82 4.10 13.81
C PHE A 4 -10.19 3.15 12.80
N ILE A 5 -10.25 3.55 11.54
CA ILE A 5 -9.59 2.88 10.43
C ILE A 5 -8.62 3.91 9.81
N ASP A 6 -7.35 3.50 9.66
CA ASP A 6 -6.38 4.32 8.94
C ASP A 6 -6.41 3.89 7.47
N THR A 7 -6.87 4.76 6.60
CA THR A 7 -7.06 4.44 5.18
C THR A 7 -5.81 4.64 4.32
N HIS A 8 -4.69 5.05 4.91
CA HIS A 8 -3.46 5.27 4.15
C HIS A 8 -2.26 5.24 5.09
N ALA A 9 -1.65 4.08 5.26
CA ALA A 9 -0.47 3.95 6.10
C ALA A 9 0.51 2.95 5.49
N HIS A 10 1.76 3.36 5.42
CA HIS A 10 2.84 2.55 4.85
C HIS A 10 3.56 1.75 5.95
N ILE A 11 2.83 0.82 6.57
CA ILE A 11 3.41 -0.04 7.60
C ILE A 11 4.43 -1.03 7.03
N ASP A 12 4.49 -1.14 5.71
CA ASP A 12 5.45 -1.98 4.99
C ASP A 12 6.82 -1.32 4.83
N GLY A 13 6.96 -0.04 5.19
CA GLY A 13 8.21 0.69 5.05
C GLY A 13 9.37 0.01 5.79
N GLU A 14 10.56 0.03 5.20
CA GLU A 14 11.74 -0.61 5.77
C GLU A 14 12.17 -0.02 7.11
N GLU A 15 11.78 1.24 7.39
CA GLU A 15 12.01 1.88 8.69
C GLU A 15 11.35 1.13 9.85
N PHE A 16 10.37 0.26 9.57
CA PHE A 16 9.67 -0.53 10.58
C PHE A 16 10.17 -1.97 10.68
N ASP A 17 11.16 -2.37 9.89
CA ASP A 17 11.58 -3.78 9.82
C ASP A 17 11.95 -4.36 11.18
N LEU A 18 12.52 -3.56 12.09
CA LEU A 18 12.95 -4.02 13.41
C LEU A 18 11.84 -4.00 14.46
N ASP A 19 10.83 -3.14 14.31
CA ASP A 19 9.83 -2.94 15.35
C ASP A 19 8.38 -2.97 14.84
N ARG A 20 8.16 -3.50 13.64
CA ARG A 20 6.82 -3.49 13.02
C ARG A 20 5.74 -4.13 13.90
N ASN A 21 6.03 -5.28 14.51
CA ASN A 21 5.05 -5.94 15.39
C ASN A 21 4.66 -5.05 16.56
N GLU A 22 5.63 -4.38 17.16
CA GLU A 22 5.39 -3.47 18.27
C GLU A 22 4.60 -2.24 17.85
N MET A 23 4.91 -1.70 16.67
CA MET A 23 4.20 -0.56 16.10
C MET A 23 2.75 -0.93 15.82
N VAL A 24 2.49 -2.09 15.22
CA VAL A 24 1.12 -2.57 14.97
C VAL A 24 0.38 -2.78 16.28
N ALA A 25 1.03 -3.35 17.29
CA ALA A 25 0.41 -3.52 18.60
C ALA A 25 0.01 -2.18 19.22
N ARG A 26 0.87 -1.17 19.12
CA ARG A 26 0.53 0.18 19.61
C ARG A 26 -0.66 0.78 18.86
N ALA A 27 -0.73 0.58 17.55
CA ALA A 27 -1.85 1.06 16.75
C ALA A 27 -3.17 0.40 17.18
N ARG A 28 -3.15 -0.91 17.39
CA ARG A 28 -4.35 -1.63 17.90
C ARG A 28 -4.76 -1.14 19.28
N ASP A 29 -3.80 -0.95 20.17
CA ASP A 29 -4.06 -0.46 21.52
C ASP A 29 -4.65 0.95 21.51
N ALA A 30 -4.26 1.77 20.52
CA ALA A 30 -4.79 3.12 20.34
C ALA A 30 -6.20 3.14 19.75
N GLY A 31 -6.71 2.01 19.25
CA GLY A 31 -8.06 1.91 18.71
C GLY A 31 -8.16 1.63 17.23
N ALA A 32 -7.04 1.39 16.53
CA ALA A 32 -7.06 1.06 15.11
C ALA A 32 -7.68 -0.32 14.91
N LYS A 33 -8.73 -0.38 14.11
CA LYS A 33 -9.42 -1.62 13.76
C LYS A 33 -8.89 -2.22 12.46
N ALA A 34 -8.43 -1.39 11.56
CA ALA A 34 -7.89 -1.81 10.27
C ALA A 34 -6.97 -0.74 9.73
N ILE A 35 -6.03 -1.16 8.90
CA ILE A 35 -5.12 -0.27 8.18
C ILE A 35 -5.15 -0.65 6.71
N LEU A 36 -5.33 0.34 5.83
CA LEU A 36 -5.21 0.14 4.39
C LEU A 36 -3.79 0.55 3.97
N VAL A 37 -3.10 -0.38 3.32
CA VAL A 37 -1.70 -0.20 2.93
C VAL A 37 -1.63 -0.01 1.42
N PRO A 38 -1.35 1.22 0.94
CA PRO A 38 -1.31 1.47 -0.50
C PRO A 38 0.01 1.02 -1.10
N ALA A 39 -0.06 0.49 -2.32
CA ALA A 39 1.13 0.23 -3.12
C ALA A 39 1.68 1.55 -3.67
N ILE A 40 2.99 1.59 -3.87
CA ILE A 40 3.66 2.75 -4.47
C ILE A 40 4.13 2.40 -5.88
N ASN A 41 4.82 1.25 -6.01
CA ASN A 41 5.40 0.81 -7.27
C ASN A 41 5.52 -0.71 -7.28
N MET A 42 5.98 -1.25 -8.41
CA MET A 42 6.19 -2.69 -8.55
C MET A 42 7.31 -3.22 -7.65
N GLU A 43 8.34 -2.41 -7.43
CA GLU A 43 9.51 -2.84 -6.64
C GLU A 43 9.14 -3.15 -5.19
N GLY A 44 8.25 -2.35 -4.60
CA GLY A 44 7.81 -2.55 -3.22
C GLY A 44 6.61 -3.47 -3.06
N LEU A 45 6.00 -3.91 -4.16
CA LEU A 45 4.72 -4.60 -4.10
C LEU A 45 4.81 -5.93 -3.35
N GLU A 46 5.83 -6.75 -3.61
CA GLU A 46 5.98 -8.05 -2.95
C GLU A 46 6.22 -7.90 -1.45
N ASN A 47 7.03 -6.93 -1.04
CA ASN A 47 7.24 -6.65 0.37
C ASN A 47 5.94 -6.22 1.04
N MET A 48 5.19 -5.33 0.41
CA MET A 48 3.90 -4.87 0.94
C MET A 48 2.93 -6.05 1.07
N ARG A 49 2.84 -6.91 0.06
CA ARG A 49 1.96 -8.09 0.10
C ARG A 49 2.34 -9.01 1.27
N SER A 50 3.64 -9.23 1.47
CA SER A 50 4.14 -10.05 2.56
C SER A 50 3.77 -9.46 3.93
N VAL A 51 3.97 -8.16 4.12
CA VAL A 51 3.64 -7.48 5.36
C VAL A 51 2.13 -7.56 5.65
N VAL A 52 1.30 -7.29 4.64
CA VAL A 52 -0.16 -7.35 4.80
C VAL A 52 -0.60 -8.76 5.21
N LYS A 53 -0.03 -9.79 4.61
CA LYS A 53 -0.35 -11.18 4.95
C LYS A 53 0.05 -11.55 6.38
N SER A 54 0.99 -10.83 6.97
CA SER A 54 1.40 -11.04 8.36
C SER A 54 0.40 -10.53 9.38
N TYR A 55 -0.55 -9.70 8.96
CA TYR A 55 -1.54 -9.10 9.86
C TYR A 55 -2.97 -9.31 9.32
N PRO A 56 -3.40 -10.60 9.21
CA PRO A 56 -4.74 -10.90 8.66
C PRO A 56 -5.84 -10.31 9.54
N GLY A 57 -6.89 -9.78 8.89
CA GLY A 57 -7.99 -9.13 9.60
C GLY A 57 -7.68 -7.74 10.12
N PHE A 58 -6.45 -7.25 9.89
CA PHE A 58 -6.03 -5.92 10.33
C PHE A 58 -5.48 -5.08 9.17
N ALA A 59 -4.54 -5.62 8.41
CA ALA A 59 -3.94 -4.92 7.27
C ALA A 59 -4.58 -5.38 5.97
N TYR A 60 -4.88 -4.42 5.09
CA TYR A 60 -5.53 -4.67 3.81
C TYR A 60 -4.77 -3.95 2.72
N ALA A 61 -4.51 -4.65 1.61
CA ALA A 61 -3.69 -4.12 0.51
C ALA A 61 -4.52 -3.32 -0.49
N MET A 62 -3.92 -2.25 -0.99
CA MET A 62 -4.40 -1.54 -2.19
C MET A 62 -3.33 -1.66 -3.26
N ILE A 63 -3.71 -1.60 -4.52
CA ILE A 63 -2.76 -1.68 -5.64
C ILE A 63 -2.86 -0.43 -6.51
N GLY A 64 -1.71 0.12 -6.89
CA GLY A 64 -1.66 1.34 -7.69
C GLY A 64 -0.22 1.77 -7.94
N LEU A 65 -0.07 2.75 -8.84
CA LEU A 65 1.21 3.34 -9.18
C LEU A 65 1.22 4.79 -8.69
N HIS A 66 2.13 5.07 -7.74
CA HIS A 66 2.27 6.40 -7.17
C HIS A 66 2.60 7.42 -8.27
N PRO A 67 2.05 8.63 -8.23
CA PRO A 67 2.28 9.62 -9.30
C PRO A 67 3.76 9.98 -9.50
N GLU A 68 4.60 9.90 -8.46
CA GLU A 68 6.03 10.14 -8.61
C GLU A 68 6.76 8.98 -9.32
N ASP A 69 6.13 7.82 -9.42
CA ASP A 69 6.69 6.64 -10.07
C ASP A 69 6.20 6.43 -11.49
N VAL A 70 5.42 7.35 -12.02
CA VAL A 70 4.95 7.31 -13.41
C VAL A 70 6.08 7.75 -14.33
N ARG A 71 6.58 6.79 -15.12
CA ARG A 71 7.67 7.00 -16.09
C ARG A 71 7.23 6.52 -17.47
N SER A 72 8.16 6.46 -18.42
CA SER A 72 7.85 6.07 -19.80
C SER A 72 7.28 4.65 -19.91
N ASP A 73 7.55 3.78 -18.94
CA ASP A 73 7.10 2.40 -18.91
C ASP A 73 5.78 2.20 -18.14
N TRP A 74 5.06 3.28 -17.84
CA TRP A 74 3.88 3.21 -16.99
C TRP A 74 2.78 2.26 -17.51
N ARG A 75 2.65 2.13 -18.82
CA ARG A 75 1.63 1.25 -19.40
C ARG A 75 1.92 -0.22 -19.09
N GLU A 76 3.18 -0.61 -19.19
CA GLU A 76 3.61 -1.97 -18.86
C GLU A 76 3.43 -2.26 -17.36
N LEU A 77 3.74 -1.29 -16.51
CA LEU A 77 3.57 -1.42 -15.06
C LEU A 77 2.09 -1.56 -14.69
N ILE A 78 1.24 -0.74 -15.25
CA ILE A 78 -0.20 -0.81 -15.00
C ILE A 78 -0.77 -2.14 -15.49
N ALA A 79 -0.33 -2.61 -16.68
CA ALA A 79 -0.77 -3.89 -17.22
C ALA A 79 -0.36 -5.05 -16.29
N GLU A 80 0.84 -4.99 -15.74
CA GLU A 80 1.31 -6.01 -14.78
C GLU A 80 0.51 -5.96 -13.49
N MET A 81 0.25 -4.78 -12.94
CA MET A 81 -0.57 -4.61 -11.75
C MET A 81 -1.99 -5.15 -11.96
N ARG A 82 -2.56 -4.92 -13.14
CA ARG A 82 -3.87 -5.47 -13.48
C ARG A 82 -3.84 -7.00 -13.49
N ARG A 83 -2.80 -7.60 -14.08
CA ARG A 83 -2.65 -9.06 -14.07
C ARG A 83 -2.58 -9.63 -12.65
N ILE A 84 -1.83 -8.97 -11.78
CA ILE A 84 -1.71 -9.37 -10.38
C ILE A 84 -3.07 -9.26 -9.69
N GLN A 85 -3.78 -8.16 -9.88
CA GLN A 85 -5.09 -7.96 -9.28
C GLN A 85 -6.10 -8.99 -9.77
N GLU A 86 -6.10 -9.29 -11.07
CA GLU A 86 -7.02 -10.27 -11.65
C GLU A 86 -6.72 -11.69 -11.21
N SER A 87 -5.45 -12.03 -10.96
CA SER A 87 -5.08 -13.37 -10.48
C SER A 87 -5.35 -13.55 -8.99
N SER A 88 -5.51 -12.47 -8.23
CA SER A 88 -5.77 -12.51 -6.79
C SER A 88 -6.82 -11.46 -6.42
N PRO A 89 -8.07 -11.59 -6.94
CA PRO A 89 -9.05 -10.52 -6.83
C PRO A 89 -9.50 -10.19 -5.42
N SER A 90 -9.38 -11.14 -4.49
CA SER A 90 -9.76 -10.90 -3.09
C SER A 90 -8.64 -10.33 -2.24
N GLU A 91 -7.42 -10.24 -2.77
CA GLU A 91 -6.26 -9.75 -2.02
C GLU A 91 -6.27 -8.23 -1.87
N PHE A 92 -6.72 -7.51 -2.90
CA PHE A 92 -6.67 -6.05 -2.94
C PHE A 92 -8.08 -5.49 -2.80
N ILE A 93 -8.28 -4.60 -1.82
CA ILE A 93 -9.63 -4.07 -1.54
C ILE A 93 -9.91 -2.74 -2.23
N ALA A 94 -8.88 -2.08 -2.78
CA ALA A 94 -9.02 -0.76 -3.40
C ALA A 94 -7.84 -0.49 -4.34
N ILE A 95 -7.97 0.59 -5.11
CA ILE A 95 -6.89 1.14 -5.92
C ILE A 95 -6.20 2.24 -5.13
N GLY A 96 -4.89 2.16 -5.01
CA GLY A 96 -4.05 3.13 -4.32
C GLY A 96 -2.59 2.67 -4.33
N GLU A 97 -1.64 3.55 -4.46
CA GLU A 97 -1.79 4.99 -4.45
C GLU A 97 -1.89 5.51 -5.88
N VAL A 98 -2.77 6.47 -6.14
CA VAL A 98 -2.93 7.09 -7.46
C VAL A 98 -3.11 8.60 -7.28
N GLY A 99 -2.75 9.38 -8.31
CA GLY A 99 -2.94 10.82 -8.24
C GLY A 99 -2.14 11.54 -9.31
N LEU A 100 -2.14 12.86 -9.20
CA LEU A 100 -1.35 13.74 -10.06
C LEU A 100 -0.24 14.37 -9.23
N ASP A 101 0.95 14.44 -9.82
CA ASP A 101 2.09 15.13 -9.21
C ASP A 101 2.35 16.41 -10.00
N PHE A 102 1.94 17.54 -9.44
CA PHE A 102 2.11 18.84 -10.11
C PHE A 102 3.57 19.22 -10.29
N LEU A 103 4.46 18.77 -9.41
CA LEU A 103 5.89 19.06 -9.58
C LEU A 103 6.46 18.34 -10.79
N SER A 104 6.09 17.09 -10.97
CA SER A 104 6.51 16.32 -12.16
C SER A 104 5.91 16.90 -13.43
N LEU A 105 4.66 17.35 -13.40
CA LEU A 105 3.99 17.94 -14.56
C LEU A 105 4.61 19.26 -14.99
N ILE A 106 5.12 20.05 -14.06
CA ILE A 106 5.77 21.33 -14.37
C ILE A 106 7.05 21.13 -15.18
N HIS A 107 7.72 20.00 -15.04
CA HIS A 107 9.01 19.72 -15.66
C HIS A 107 8.92 18.88 -16.94
N ILE A 108 7.72 18.64 -17.43
CA ILE A 108 7.50 17.89 -18.67
C ILE A 108 7.73 18.77 -19.90
#